data_e329a6851758c3ab72019637407ddde1
#
_entry.id   e329a6851758c3ab72019637407ddde1
#
_cell.length_a   1.000
_cell.length_b   1.000
_cell.length_c   1.000
_cell.angle_alpha   90.00
_cell.angle_beta   90.00
_cell.angle_gamma   90.00
#
_symmetry.space_group_name_H-M   'P 1'
#
loop_
_entity.id
_entity.type
_entity.pdbx_description
1 polymer ?
#
loop_
_entity_poly.entity_id
_entity_poly.type
_entity_poly.pdbx_seq_one_letter_code
_entity_poly.pdbx_strand_id
1 'polypeptide(L)'
;GVDIAKKKLKNAMLVIEVFDISRELDEEDLELLEYVKKLGKKVIIVLNKSDLENVVERSQLEKYSDYVIEISAKLDEGREELQKAAEKLLGIGGYDADSTIFANERQIACAERARKYLAMALESLDMGETLDAVTVMIDNGANALLELTGEKATEAVVLSLIHISEPTRL
;
A
#
# COMPACT_ATOMS: atom_id res chain seq x y z
N GLY A 1 -9.09 -15.01 -13.38
CA GLY A 1 -7.82 -14.29 -13.03
C GLY A 1 -7.66 -12.95 -13.75
N VAL A 2 -7.85 -12.89 -15.06
CA VAL A 2 -7.56 -11.71 -15.91
C VAL A 2 -8.40 -10.48 -15.54
N ASP A 3 -9.69 -10.65 -15.28
CA ASP A 3 -10.58 -9.53 -14.95
C ASP A 3 -10.27 -8.90 -13.60
N ILE A 4 -9.82 -9.70 -12.63
CA ILE A 4 -9.39 -9.21 -11.31
C ILE A 4 -8.09 -8.42 -11.46
N ALA A 5 -7.14 -8.89 -12.27
CA ALA A 5 -5.90 -8.20 -12.56
C ALA A 5 -6.15 -6.84 -13.24
N LYS A 6 -7.00 -6.81 -14.27
CA LYS A 6 -7.40 -5.57 -14.98
C LYS A 6 -8.07 -4.55 -14.05
N LYS A 7 -8.92 -5.02 -13.12
CA LYS A 7 -9.56 -4.14 -12.12
C LYS A 7 -8.55 -3.56 -11.12
N LYS A 8 -7.58 -4.36 -10.67
CA LYS A 8 -6.49 -3.91 -9.80
C LYS A 8 -5.60 -2.88 -10.50
N LEU A 9 -5.23 -3.12 -11.76
CA LEU A 9 -4.44 -2.18 -12.56
C LEU A 9 -5.10 -0.81 -12.70
N LYS A 10 -6.42 -0.75 -12.90
CA LYS A 10 -7.16 0.52 -12.97
C LYS A 10 -7.06 1.36 -11.69
N ASN A 11 -7.03 0.72 -10.55
CA ASN A 11 -6.98 1.39 -9.23
C ASN A 11 -5.56 1.62 -8.71
N ALA A 12 -4.54 1.05 -9.35
CA ALA A 12 -3.16 1.20 -8.95
C ALA A 12 -2.66 2.64 -9.14
N MET A 13 -1.92 3.17 -8.18
CA MET A 13 -1.20 4.44 -8.28
C MET A 13 0.13 4.29 -9.04
N LEU A 14 0.75 3.13 -8.91
CA LEU A 14 1.97 2.72 -9.55
C LEU A 14 1.84 1.26 -10.00
N VAL A 15 2.33 0.96 -11.18
CA VAL A 15 2.43 -0.40 -11.72
C VAL A 15 3.90 -0.76 -11.80
N ILE A 16 4.27 -1.92 -11.30
CA ILE A 16 5.60 -2.51 -11.44
C ILE A 16 5.44 -3.77 -12.29
N GLU A 17 5.99 -3.75 -13.48
CA GLU A 17 6.01 -4.89 -14.38
C GLU A 17 7.37 -5.58 -14.29
N VAL A 18 7.37 -6.88 -14.02
CA VAL A 18 8.59 -7.64 -13.78
C VAL A 18 8.77 -8.68 -14.87
N PHE A 19 9.88 -8.57 -15.60
CA PHE A 19 10.26 -9.50 -16.67
C PHE A 19 11.56 -10.23 -16.32
N ASP A 20 11.71 -11.41 -16.89
CA ASP A 20 12.93 -12.19 -16.81
C ASP A 20 13.91 -11.75 -17.91
N ILE A 21 15.05 -11.18 -17.51
CA ILE A 21 16.06 -10.65 -18.45
C ILE A 21 16.70 -11.73 -19.34
N SER A 22 16.63 -12.99 -18.91
CA SER A 22 17.26 -14.14 -19.60
C SER A 22 16.39 -14.76 -20.70
N ARG A 23 15.19 -14.24 -20.96
CA ARG A 23 14.31 -14.66 -22.05
C ARG A 23 13.82 -13.47 -22.88
N GLU A 24 13.57 -13.69 -24.13
CA GLU A 24 12.91 -12.66 -24.98
C GLU A 24 11.50 -12.37 -24.46
N LEU A 25 11.04 -11.14 -24.69
CA LEU A 25 9.64 -10.75 -24.42
C LEU A 25 8.73 -11.43 -25.41
N ASP A 26 7.70 -12.08 -24.92
CA ASP A 26 6.68 -12.70 -25.77
C ASP A 26 5.52 -11.73 -26.12
N GLU A 27 4.57 -12.22 -26.93
CA GLU A 27 3.42 -11.41 -27.34
C GLU A 27 2.55 -10.99 -26.15
N GLU A 28 2.41 -11.82 -25.12
CA GLU A 28 1.63 -11.52 -23.91
C GLU A 28 2.29 -10.41 -23.08
N ASP A 29 3.63 -10.43 -22.98
CA ASP A 29 4.40 -9.37 -22.33
C ASP A 29 4.20 -8.02 -23.01
N LEU A 30 4.26 -8.01 -24.35
CA LEU A 30 4.08 -6.79 -25.16
C LEU A 30 2.63 -6.26 -25.09
N GLU A 31 1.64 -7.15 -25.11
CA GLU A 31 0.23 -6.78 -24.96
C GLU A 31 -0.03 -6.16 -23.56
N LEU A 32 0.58 -6.69 -22.51
CA LEU A 32 0.46 -6.15 -21.16
C LEU A 32 1.05 -4.74 -21.07
N LEU A 33 2.27 -4.54 -21.59
CA LEU A 33 2.93 -3.23 -21.66
C LEU A 33 2.07 -2.20 -22.41
N GLU A 34 1.53 -2.57 -23.58
CA GLU A 34 0.62 -1.69 -24.33
C GLU A 34 -0.67 -1.38 -23.56
N TYR A 35 -1.22 -2.35 -22.86
CA TYR A 35 -2.42 -2.15 -22.06
C TYR A 35 -2.18 -1.17 -20.92
N VAL A 36 -1.09 -1.35 -20.14
CA VAL A 36 -0.74 -0.48 -19.02
C VAL A 36 -0.43 0.93 -19.50
N LYS A 37 0.27 1.08 -20.63
CA LYS A 37 0.52 2.37 -21.27
C LYS A 37 -0.79 3.09 -21.62
N LYS A 38 -1.77 2.39 -22.21
CA LYS A 38 -3.10 2.95 -22.52
C LYS A 38 -3.87 3.41 -21.28
N LEU A 39 -3.62 2.82 -20.13
CA LEU A 39 -4.22 3.24 -18.86
C LEU A 39 -3.62 4.54 -18.32
N GLY A 40 -2.53 5.05 -18.89
CA GLY A 40 -1.84 6.28 -18.45
C GLY A 40 -1.30 6.19 -17.01
N LYS A 41 -0.92 4.99 -16.57
CA LYS A 41 -0.40 4.76 -15.22
C LYS A 41 1.08 5.10 -15.12
N LYS A 42 1.54 5.42 -13.91
CA LYS A 42 2.97 5.45 -13.58
C LYS A 42 3.49 4.02 -13.61
N VAL A 43 4.56 3.77 -14.35
CA VAL A 43 5.08 2.42 -14.58
C VAL A 43 6.56 2.37 -14.27
N ILE A 44 6.98 1.32 -13.57
CA ILE A 44 8.38 0.90 -13.47
C ILE A 44 8.45 -0.48 -14.15
N ILE A 45 9.39 -0.63 -15.07
CA ILE A 45 9.72 -1.90 -15.69
C ILE A 45 10.95 -2.45 -14.98
N VAL A 46 10.82 -3.66 -14.47
CA VAL A 46 11.89 -4.35 -13.75
C VAL A 46 12.35 -5.55 -14.59
N LEU A 47 13.62 -5.57 -14.92
CA LEU A 47 14.30 -6.72 -15.53
C LEU A 47 14.97 -7.52 -14.41
N ASN A 48 14.33 -8.60 -13.99
CA ASN A 48 14.85 -9.46 -12.92
C ASN A 48 15.80 -10.51 -13.47
N LYS A 49 16.62 -11.07 -12.61
CA LYS A 49 17.68 -12.04 -12.88
C LYS A 49 18.87 -11.44 -13.65
N SER A 50 19.28 -10.22 -13.27
CA SER A 50 20.46 -9.56 -13.84
C SER A 50 21.77 -10.34 -13.62
N ASP A 51 21.75 -11.39 -12.79
CA ASP A 51 22.82 -12.37 -12.62
C ASP A 51 22.93 -13.37 -13.80
N LEU A 52 22.01 -13.34 -14.75
CA LEU A 52 22.01 -14.17 -15.95
C LEU A 52 22.34 -13.34 -17.19
N GLU A 53 22.52 -14.00 -18.33
CA GLU A 53 22.75 -13.35 -19.62
C GLU A 53 21.51 -12.53 -20.03
N ASN A 54 21.75 -11.28 -20.41
CA ASN A 54 20.68 -10.38 -20.84
C ASN A 54 20.38 -10.60 -22.35
N VAL A 55 19.15 -11.02 -22.65
CA VAL A 55 18.64 -11.16 -24.02
C VAL A 55 17.57 -10.13 -24.37
N VAL A 56 17.11 -9.31 -23.40
CA VAL A 56 16.08 -8.30 -23.61
C VAL A 56 16.72 -6.99 -24.07
N GLU A 57 16.29 -6.48 -25.21
CA GLU A 57 16.70 -5.16 -25.68
C GLU A 57 16.00 -4.05 -24.88
N ARG A 58 16.76 -3.34 -24.07
CA ARG A 58 16.27 -2.23 -23.24
C ARG A 58 15.52 -1.16 -24.05
N SER A 59 15.96 -0.88 -25.26
CA SER A 59 15.35 0.09 -26.20
C SER A 59 13.88 -0.21 -26.51
N GLN A 60 13.48 -1.48 -26.48
CA GLN A 60 12.08 -1.89 -26.69
C GLN A 60 11.17 -1.50 -25.54
N LEU A 61 11.73 -1.33 -24.34
CA LEU A 61 11.01 -1.03 -23.10
C LEU A 61 10.93 0.47 -22.80
N GLU A 62 11.93 1.25 -23.24
CA GLU A 62 12.00 2.70 -23.00
C GLU A 62 10.81 3.48 -23.58
N LYS A 63 10.13 2.95 -24.59
CA LYS A 63 8.89 3.53 -25.12
C LYS A 63 7.68 3.39 -24.19
N TYR A 64 7.77 2.53 -23.16
CA TYR A 64 6.69 2.28 -22.20
C TYR A 64 6.93 2.94 -20.84
N SER A 65 8.20 3.09 -20.44
CA SER A 65 8.57 3.74 -19.18
C SER A 65 9.98 4.35 -19.24
N ASP A 66 10.15 5.50 -18.62
CA ASP A 66 11.45 6.11 -18.36
C ASP A 66 12.24 5.38 -17.25
N TYR A 67 11.56 4.46 -16.55
CA TYR A 67 12.11 3.70 -15.43
C TYR A 67 12.20 2.21 -15.79
N VAL A 68 13.33 1.84 -16.41
CA VAL A 68 13.69 0.44 -16.70
C VAL A 68 14.86 0.07 -15.80
N ILE A 69 14.64 -0.80 -14.83
CA ILE A 69 15.59 -1.11 -13.75
C ILE A 69 15.93 -2.59 -13.79
N GLU A 70 17.22 -2.89 -13.74
CA GLU A 70 17.72 -4.25 -13.66
C GLU A 70 17.94 -4.63 -12.20
N ILE A 71 17.44 -5.80 -11.81
CA ILE A 71 17.60 -6.34 -10.46
C ILE A 71 18.00 -7.81 -10.49
N SER A 72 18.64 -8.29 -9.44
CA SER A 72 18.72 -9.71 -9.12
C SER A 72 18.07 -9.94 -7.76
N ALA A 73 16.85 -10.46 -7.76
CA ALA A 73 16.17 -10.84 -6.52
C ALA A 73 16.93 -11.96 -5.78
N LYS A 74 17.72 -12.75 -6.49
CA LYS A 74 18.55 -13.82 -5.92
C LYS A 74 19.77 -13.28 -5.17
N LEU A 75 20.38 -12.21 -5.68
CA LEU A 75 21.59 -11.59 -5.12
C LEU A 75 21.28 -10.35 -4.27
N ASP A 76 19.98 -9.96 -4.16
CA ASP A 76 19.50 -8.73 -3.51
C ASP A 76 20.12 -7.44 -4.12
N GLU A 77 20.36 -7.45 -5.44
CA GLU A 77 20.90 -6.33 -6.20
C GLU A 77 19.80 -5.50 -6.87
N GLY A 78 20.03 -4.18 -7.03
CA GLY A 78 19.11 -3.25 -7.70
C GLY A 78 17.93 -2.78 -6.84
N ARG A 79 17.80 -3.24 -5.60
CA ARG A 79 16.70 -2.90 -4.70
C ARG A 79 16.63 -1.41 -4.38
N GLU A 80 17.75 -0.78 -4.11
CA GLU A 80 17.78 0.66 -3.79
C GLU A 80 17.35 1.53 -4.97
N GLU A 81 17.74 1.15 -6.20
CA GLU A 81 17.34 1.85 -7.41
C GLU A 81 15.84 1.75 -7.64
N LEU A 82 15.27 0.56 -7.48
CA LEU A 82 13.84 0.32 -7.56
C LEU A 82 13.07 1.13 -6.51
N GLN A 83 13.56 1.16 -5.28
CA GLN A 83 12.95 1.94 -4.21
C GLN A 83 12.96 3.44 -4.54
N LYS A 84 14.10 4.01 -4.94
CA LYS A 84 14.22 5.42 -5.32
C LYS A 84 13.29 5.80 -6.48
N ALA A 85 13.17 4.92 -7.49
CA ALA A 85 12.26 5.14 -8.61
C ALA A 85 10.79 5.12 -8.16
N ALA A 86 10.40 4.19 -7.31
CA ALA A 86 9.06 4.11 -6.75
C ALA A 86 8.72 5.35 -5.91
N GLU A 87 9.61 5.76 -5.02
CA GLU A 87 9.48 6.97 -4.20
C GLU A 87 9.30 8.22 -5.06
N LYS A 88 10.13 8.38 -6.08
CA LYS A 88 10.06 9.52 -7.02
C LYS A 88 8.73 9.55 -7.77
N LEU A 89 8.28 8.41 -8.30
CA LEU A 89 7.03 8.32 -9.03
C LEU A 89 5.81 8.51 -8.14
N LEU A 90 5.84 8.03 -6.91
CA LEU A 90 4.76 8.23 -5.95
C LEU A 90 4.75 9.63 -5.33
N GLY A 91 5.83 10.40 -5.51
CA GLY A 91 5.98 11.73 -4.93
C GLY A 91 6.28 11.71 -3.42
N ILE A 92 6.82 10.58 -2.92
CA ILE A 92 7.22 10.40 -1.52
C ILE A 92 8.74 10.51 -1.35
N GLY A 93 9.48 10.81 -2.42
CA GLY A 93 10.93 11.02 -2.41
C GLY A 93 11.30 12.31 -1.67
N GLY A 94 12.06 12.15 -0.60
CA GLY A 94 12.50 13.23 0.30
C GLY A 94 12.28 12.91 1.77
N TYR A 95 11.70 11.75 2.08
CA TYR A 95 11.62 11.25 3.44
C TYR A 95 12.88 10.44 3.76
N ASP A 96 13.63 10.87 4.76
CA ASP A 96 14.69 10.08 5.38
C ASP A 96 14.15 8.68 5.70
N ALA A 97 14.95 7.64 5.42
CA ALA A 97 14.56 6.24 5.69
C ALA A 97 14.24 5.95 7.17
N ASP A 98 14.62 6.86 8.07
CA ASP A 98 14.26 6.86 9.50
C ASP A 98 12.94 7.58 9.80
N SER A 99 12.36 8.31 8.86
CA SER A 99 11.03 8.88 9.02
C SER A 99 10.00 7.83 8.62
N THR A 100 9.43 7.19 9.62
CA THR A 100 8.29 6.28 9.51
C THR A 100 7.29 6.84 8.50
N ILE A 101 6.95 6.05 7.46
CA ILE A 101 6.08 6.39 6.33
C ILE A 101 4.66 6.72 6.82
N PHE A 102 4.46 7.92 7.34
CA PHE A 102 3.14 8.48 7.53
C PHE A 102 2.92 9.56 6.48
N ALA A 103 2.05 9.26 5.54
CA ALA A 103 1.91 9.98 4.28
C ALA A 103 1.50 11.46 4.40
N ASN A 104 1.09 11.96 5.56
CA ASN A 104 0.90 13.39 5.82
C ASN A 104 0.60 13.68 7.30
N GLU A 105 0.76 14.94 7.71
CA GLU A 105 0.45 15.43 9.07
C GLU A 105 -0.96 15.06 9.55
N ARG A 106 -1.93 15.01 8.64
CA ARG A 106 -3.29 14.59 8.96
C ARG A 106 -3.37 13.14 9.42
N GLN A 107 -2.63 12.22 8.79
CA GLN A 107 -2.65 10.81 9.17
C GLN A 107 -1.97 10.58 10.50
N ILE A 108 -0.88 11.30 10.76
CA ILE A 108 -0.21 11.29 12.07
C ILE A 108 -1.19 11.77 13.15
N ALA A 109 -1.86 12.90 12.92
CA ALA A 109 -2.85 13.45 13.85
C ALA A 109 -4.02 12.47 14.12
N CYS A 110 -4.48 11.75 13.10
CA CYS A 110 -5.52 10.72 13.26
C CYS A 110 -5.02 9.55 14.12
N ALA A 111 -3.80 9.05 13.88
CA ALA A 111 -3.20 7.98 14.64
C ALA A 111 -2.98 8.38 16.12
N GLU A 112 -2.51 9.60 16.38
CA GLU A 112 -2.33 10.13 17.72
C GLU A 112 -3.66 10.28 18.47
N ARG A 113 -4.70 10.77 17.81
CA ARG A 113 -6.05 10.84 18.40
C ARG A 113 -6.57 9.46 18.76
N ALA A 114 -6.43 8.47 17.84
CA ALA A 114 -6.84 7.10 18.12
C ALA A 114 -6.12 6.54 19.35
N ARG A 115 -4.79 6.70 19.40
CA ARG A 115 -3.99 6.27 20.55
C ARG A 115 -4.45 6.90 21.87
N LYS A 116 -4.75 8.21 21.84
CA LYS A 116 -5.22 8.95 23.01
C LYS A 116 -6.54 8.41 23.51
N TYR A 117 -7.54 8.21 22.64
CA TYR A 117 -8.85 7.68 23.02
C TYR A 117 -8.75 6.26 23.58
N LEU A 118 -7.93 5.40 22.98
CA LEU A 118 -7.74 4.03 23.49
C LEU A 118 -7.03 4.01 24.84
N ALA A 119 -6.07 4.91 25.06
CA ALA A 119 -5.42 5.06 26.38
C ALA A 119 -6.42 5.52 27.44
N MET A 120 -7.28 6.49 27.11
CA MET A 120 -8.35 6.95 28.01
C MET A 120 -9.36 5.83 28.30
N ALA A 121 -9.74 5.01 27.31
CA ALA A 121 -10.61 3.86 27.53
C ALA A 121 -10.02 2.86 28.51
N LEU A 122 -8.72 2.60 28.40
CA LEU A 122 -7.99 1.70 29.32
C LEU A 122 -7.97 2.24 30.75
N GLU A 123 -7.66 3.53 30.90
CA GLU A 123 -7.63 4.22 32.18
C GLU A 123 -9.02 4.21 32.86
N SER A 124 -10.09 4.52 32.10
CA SER A 124 -11.46 4.48 32.59
C SER A 124 -11.87 3.05 33.05
N LEU A 125 -11.42 2.02 32.33
CA LEU A 125 -11.64 0.63 32.69
C LEU A 125 -10.94 0.28 34.01
N ASP A 126 -9.70 0.69 34.18
CA ASP A 126 -8.90 0.47 35.39
C ASP A 126 -9.48 1.23 36.63
N MET A 127 -10.09 2.40 36.38
CA MET A 127 -10.79 3.18 37.43
C MET A 127 -12.17 2.63 37.79
N GLY A 128 -12.66 1.60 37.05
CA GLY A 128 -13.97 1.00 37.29
C GLY A 128 -15.13 1.86 36.81
N GLU A 129 -14.91 2.73 35.84
CA GLU A 129 -15.99 3.50 35.21
C GLU A 129 -16.99 2.62 34.48
N THR A 130 -18.12 3.19 34.09
CA THR A 130 -19.18 2.44 33.39
C THR A 130 -18.71 1.97 32.01
N LEU A 131 -19.15 0.79 31.60
CA LEU A 131 -18.83 0.25 30.26
C LEU A 131 -19.29 1.16 29.14
N ASP A 132 -20.36 1.93 29.35
CA ASP A 132 -20.84 2.93 28.37
C ASP A 132 -19.80 4.02 28.11
N ALA A 133 -19.14 4.53 29.19
CA ALA A 133 -18.09 5.52 29.07
C ALA A 133 -16.86 4.96 28.31
N VAL A 134 -16.47 3.73 28.63
CA VAL A 134 -15.37 3.02 27.94
C VAL A 134 -15.70 2.81 26.48
N THR A 135 -16.93 2.37 26.14
CA THR A 135 -17.38 2.15 24.76
C THR A 135 -17.29 3.42 23.92
N VAL A 136 -17.75 4.56 24.45
CA VAL A 136 -17.65 5.85 23.75
C VAL A 136 -16.20 6.21 23.39
N MET A 137 -15.26 5.92 24.27
CA MET A 137 -13.84 6.20 23.99
C MET A 137 -13.27 5.25 22.93
N ILE A 138 -13.66 3.97 22.95
CA ILE A 138 -13.27 3.00 21.92
C ILE A 138 -13.84 3.42 20.57
N ASP A 139 -15.09 3.83 20.49
CA ASP A 139 -15.73 4.30 19.26
C ASP A 139 -15.04 5.55 18.68
N ASN A 140 -14.65 6.50 19.54
CA ASN A 140 -13.90 7.66 19.11
C ASN A 140 -12.50 7.29 18.57
N GLY A 141 -11.85 6.31 19.17
CA GLY A 141 -10.60 5.74 18.69
C GLY A 141 -10.75 5.06 17.33
N ALA A 142 -11.78 4.23 17.17
CA ALA A 142 -12.10 3.56 15.90
C ALA A 142 -12.44 4.57 14.80
N ASN A 143 -13.23 5.61 15.10
CA ASN A 143 -13.55 6.68 14.14
C ASN A 143 -12.29 7.44 13.68
N ALA A 144 -11.35 7.70 14.57
CA ALA A 144 -10.08 8.33 14.21
C ALA A 144 -9.23 7.44 13.28
N LEU A 145 -9.26 6.12 13.45
CA LEU A 145 -8.59 5.17 12.55
C LEU A 145 -9.28 5.08 11.18
N LEU A 146 -10.61 5.11 11.12
CA LEU A 146 -11.36 5.13 9.87
C LEU A 146 -11.12 6.42 9.10
N GLU A 147 -10.99 7.55 9.80
CA GLU A 147 -10.61 8.82 9.18
C GLU A 147 -9.19 8.77 8.59
N LEU A 148 -8.26 8.03 9.21
CA LEU A 148 -6.90 7.80 8.72
C LEU A 148 -6.91 7.05 7.38
N THR A 149 -7.75 6.03 7.23
CA THR A 149 -7.90 5.23 5.99
C THR A 149 -8.74 5.92 4.93
N GLY A 150 -9.42 7.04 5.28
CA GLY A 150 -10.35 7.74 4.40
C GLY A 150 -11.74 7.09 4.34
N GLU A 151 -12.00 6.10 5.17
CA GLU A 151 -13.31 5.50 5.34
C GLU A 151 -14.12 6.29 6.37
N LYS A 152 -15.41 6.50 6.09
CA LYS A 152 -16.32 7.02 7.11
C LYS A 152 -16.83 5.83 7.93
N ALA A 153 -16.88 5.99 9.24
CA ALA A 153 -17.54 5.03 10.11
C ALA A 153 -19.00 4.87 9.64
N THR A 154 -19.35 3.71 9.12
CA THR A 154 -20.74 3.36 8.89
C THR A 154 -21.29 2.76 10.19
N GLU A 155 -22.57 3.03 10.50
CA GLU A 155 -23.25 2.45 11.67
C GLU A 155 -23.05 0.91 11.79
N ALA A 156 -22.86 0.24 10.65
CA ALA A 156 -22.61 -1.20 10.60
C ALA A 156 -21.28 -1.63 11.25
N VAL A 157 -20.24 -0.80 11.19
CA VAL A 157 -18.93 -1.10 11.81
C VAL A 157 -19.02 -0.91 13.32
N VAL A 158 -19.69 0.14 13.77
CA VAL A 158 -19.91 0.43 15.20
C VAL A 158 -20.76 -0.68 15.83
N LEU A 159 -21.84 -1.10 15.18
CA LEU A 159 -22.70 -2.21 15.64
C LEU A 159 -21.96 -3.55 15.72
N SER A 160 -21.01 -3.81 14.81
CA SER A 160 -20.24 -5.06 14.84
C SER A 160 -19.27 -5.11 16.02
N LEU A 161 -18.69 -3.97 16.42
CA LEU A 161 -17.80 -3.86 17.59
C LEU A 161 -18.58 -4.02 18.91
N ILE A 162 -19.80 -3.47 19.00
CA ILE A 162 -20.68 -3.62 20.16
C ILE A 162 -21.14 -5.07 20.33
N HIS A 163 -21.41 -5.77 19.22
CA HIS A 163 -21.89 -7.17 19.26
C HIS A 163 -20.83 -8.17 19.74
N ILE A 164 -19.53 -7.83 19.63
CA ILE A 164 -18.43 -8.66 20.14
C ILE A 164 -18.30 -8.54 21.67
N SER A 165 -18.80 -7.46 22.26
CA SER A 165 -18.69 -7.19 23.70
C SER A 165 -19.90 -7.68 24.53
N GLU A 166 -20.99 -8.17 23.93
CA GLU A 166 -22.09 -8.78 24.68
C GLU A 166 -21.71 -10.20 25.11
N PRO A 167 -21.61 -10.49 26.44
CA PRO A 167 -21.41 -11.85 26.89
C PRO A 167 -22.67 -12.64 26.53
N THR A 168 -22.49 -13.73 25.79
CA THR A 168 -23.55 -14.74 25.53
C THR A 168 -24.12 -15.16 26.88
N ARG A 169 -25.31 -14.68 27.20
CA ARG A 169 -26.06 -15.21 28.32
C ARG A 169 -26.54 -16.61 27.91
N LEU A 170 -25.94 -17.64 28.50
CA LEU A 170 -26.46 -18.96 28.61
C LEU A 170 -27.64 -18.96 29.58
#